data_5f07d6698293a7e930eb130225b4fa87
#
_entry.id   5f07d6698293a7e930eb130225b4fa87
#
_cell.length_a   1.000
_cell.length_b   1.000
_cell.length_c   1.000
_cell.angle_alpha   90.00
_cell.angle_beta   90.00
_cell.angle_gamma   90.00
#
_symmetry.space_group_name_H-M   'P 1'
#
loop_
_entity.id
_entity.type
_entity.pdbx_description
1 polymer ?
#
loop_
_entity_poly.entity_id
_entity_poly.type
_entity_poly.pdbx_seq_one_letter_code
_entity_poly.pdbx_strand_id
1 'polypeptide(L)'
;ILLHFDVKEGKQVAFTELHHQMVAAAQAVKVAHDIDPEIKVGCMVAGFCCYPMTCDPQDVIASYKEFQNKFAYCADTMVRGYYPSYAVRIWKENNVKLDITKEDKQDLMEGKSDFLAPIICQMLSQLIKIRVML
;
A
#
# COMPACT_ATOMS: atom_id res chain seq x y z
N ILE A 1 4.43 6.81 4.94
CA ILE A 1 5.62 7.00 4.06
C ILE A 1 5.09 7.56 2.75
N LEU A 2 5.36 8.84 2.48
CA LEU A 2 5.08 9.49 1.20
C LEU A 2 6.23 9.15 0.26
N LEU A 3 6.03 8.18 -0.63
CA LEU A 3 6.97 7.89 -1.71
C LEU A 3 6.78 8.94 -2.80
N HIS A 4 7.49 10.05 -2.69
CA HIS A 4 7.56 11.07 -3.73
C HIS A 4 8.88 10.89 -4.49
N PHE A 5 8.90 9.96 -5.43
CA PHE A 5 10.05 9.72 -6.28
C PHE A 5 9.72 10.08 -7.73
N ASP A 6 10.37 11.11 -8.21
CA ASP A 6 10.18 11.70 -9.54
C ASP A 6 11.14 11.13 -10.61
N VAL A 7 11.80 9.99 -10.36
CA VAL A 7 12.80 9.41 -11.26
C VAL A 7 12.39 8.02 -11.69
N LYS A 8 12.49 7.71 -12.98
CA LYS A 8 12.11 6.40 -13.54
C LYS A 8 12.82 5.21 -12.87
N GLU A 9 14.07 5.38 -12.45
CA GLU A 9 14.83 4.38 -11.70
C GLU A 9 14.43 4.33 -10.22
N GLY A 10 13.91 5.43 -9.67
CA GLY A 10 13.47 5.53 -8.28
C GLY A 10 12.24 4.69 -7.94
N LYS A 11 11.36 4.39 -8.91
CA LYS A 11 10.15 3.60 -8.64
C LYS A 11 10.47 2.14 -8.32
N GLN A 12 11.40 1.54 -9.05
CA GLN A 12 11.84 0.16 -8.76
C GLN A 12 12.41 0.06 -7.35
N VAL A 13 13.31 0.99 -6.99
CA VAL A 13 13.92 1.04 -5.65
C VAL A 13 12.85 1.26 -4.58
N ALA A 14 11.97 2.25 -4.78
CA ALA A 14 10.91 2.58 -3.84
C ALA A 14 9.96 1.40 -3.55
N PHE A 15 9.53 0.67 -4.58
CA PHE A 15 8.67 -0.51 -4.40
C PHE A 15 9.43 -1.68 -3.75
N THR A 16 10.72 -1.84 -4.03
CA THR A 16 11.56 -2.84 -3.38
C THR A 16 11.74 -2.52 -1.91
N GLU A 17 12.06 -1.28 -1.57
CA GLU A 17 12.16 -0.82 -0.17
C GLU A 17 10.84 -0.97 0.58
N LEU A 18 9.72 -0.58 -0.05
CA LEU A 18 8.40 -0.76 0.54
C LEU A 18 8.08 -2.23 0.80
N HIS A 19 8.46 -3.13 -0.12
CA HIS A 19 8.32 -4.57 0.07
C HIS A 19 9.10 -5.04 1.30
N HIS A 20 10.38 -4.68 1.41
CA HIS A 20 11.20 -5.05 2.56
C HIS A 20 10.67 -4.47 3.88
N GLN A 21 10.13 -3.25 3.86
CA GLN A 21 9.50 -2.66 5.05
C GLN A 21 8.25 -3.44 5.48
N MET A 22 7.42 -3.89 4.54
CA MET A 22 6.23 -4.70 4.86
C MET A 22 6.62 -6.07 5.41
N VAL A 23 7.64 -6.72 4.83
CA VAL A 23 8.16 -8.00 5.34
C VAL A 23 8.75 -7.83 6.74
N ALA A 24 9.57 -6.81 6.96
CA ALA A 24 10.14 -6.51 8.28
C ALA A 24 9.06 -6.21 9.33
N ALA A 25 8.01 -5.48 8.95
CA ALA A 25 6.87 -5.22 9.84
C ALA A 25 6.13 -6.52 10.19
N ALA A 26 5.94 -7.42 9.23
CA ALA A 26 5.33 -8.72 9.47
C ALA A 26 6.19 -9.59 10.41
N GLN A 27 7.50 -9.60 10.23
CA GLN A 27 8.43 -10.28 11.14
C GLN A 27 8.37 -9.71 12.56
N ALA A 28 8.24 -8.37 12.70
CA ALA A 28 8.07 -7.74 14.01
C ALA A 28 6.76 -8.16 14.70
N VAL A 29 5.66 -8.33 13.96
CA VAL A 29 4.40 -8.87 14.49
C VAL A 29 4.60 -10.30 15.01
N LYS A 30 5.28 -11.16 14.23
CA LYS A 30 5.59 -12.54 14.65
C LYS A 30 6.38 -12.57 15.96
N VAL A 31 7.45 -11.78 16.04
CA VAL A 31 8.28 -11.69 17.26
C VAL A 31 7.47 -11.20 18.45
N ALA A 32 6.59 -10.22 18.27
CA ALA A 32 5.74 -9.74 19.34
C ALA A 32 4.80 -10.84 19.87
N HIS A 33 4.16 -11.59 18.98
CA HIS A 33 3.27 -12.69 19.35
C HIS A 33 4.00 -13.89 19.93
N ASP A 34 5.27 -14.12 19.56
CA ASP A 34 6.12 -15.16 20.17
C ASP A 34 6.48 -14.81 21.62
N ILE A 35 6.63 -13.51 21.93
CA ILE A 35 6.90 -13.04 23.30
C ILE A 35 5.63 -13.11 24.15
N ASP A 36 4.52 -12.61 23.64
CA ASP A 36 3.23 -12.65 24.31
C ASP A 36 2.09 -12.63 23.28
N PRO A 37 1.33 -13.73 23.15
CA PRO A 37 0.21 -13.83 22.20
C PRO A 37 -0.93 -12.83 22.44
N GLU A 38 -1.01 -12.21 23.63
CA GLU A 38 -2.03 -11.20 23.93
C GLU A 38 -1.66 -9.81 23.39
N ILE A 39 -0.41 -9.59 22.99
CA ILE A 39 0.02 -8.32 22.37
C ILE A 39 -0.73 -8.12 21.05
N LYS A 40 -1.28 -6.94 20.85
CA LYS A 40 -1.91 -6.53 19.60
C LYS A 40 -1.03 -5.54 18.85
N VAL A 41 -0.60 -5.92 17.66
CA VAL A 41 0.28 -5.11 16.80
C VAL A 41 -0.49 -4.61 15.61
N GLY A 42 -0.60 -3.29 15.48
CA GLY A 42 -1.28 -2.64 14.36
C GLY A 42 -0.34 -2.07 13.32
N CYS A 43 -0.81 -1.96 12.10
CA CYS A 43 -0.13 -1.18 11.07
C CYS A 43 -0.75 0.21 10.93
N MET A 44 0.12 1.21 10.81
CA MET A 44 -0.28 2.58 10.57
C MET A 44 -0.03 2.93 9.10
N VAL A 45 -1.11 3.27 8.40
CA VAL A 45 -1.04 3.66 6.99
C VAL A 45 -1.64 5.04 6.80
N ALA A 46 -0.91 5.93 6.10
CA ALA A 46 -1.44 7.23 5.75
C ALA A 46 -2.62 7.07 4.77
N GLY A 47 -3.79 7.48 5.22
CA GLY A 47 -5.02 7.40 4.45
C GLY A 47 -5.26 8.67 3.65
N PHE A 48 -5.41 8.53 2.34
CA PHE A 48 -5.81 9.61 1.46
C PHE A 48 -7.18 9.29 0.88
N CYS A 49 -8.15 10.12 1.21
CA CYS A 49 -9.46 10.04 0.57
C CYS A 49 -9.38 10.67 -0.82
N CYS A 50 -9.53 9.85 -1.84
CA CYS A 50 -9.59 10.30 -3.23
C CYS A 50 -11.06 10.30 -3.67
N TYR A 51 -11.59 11.47 -3.99
CA TYR A 51 -12.97 11.62 -4.49
C TYR A 51 -12.96 11.85 -5.99
N PRO A 52 -13.93 11.29 -6.74
CA PRO A 52 -14.10 11.61 -8.15
C PRO A 52 -14.48 13.08 -8.30
N MET A 53 -13.98 13.71 -9.36
CA MET A 53 -14.29 15.11 -9.63
C MET A 53 -15.75 15.31 -10.10
N THR A 54 -16.25 14.32 -10.84
CA THR A 54 -17.64 14.29 -11.35
C THR A 54 -18.24 12.89 -11.17
N CYS A 55 -19.53 12.73 -11.52
CA CYS A 55 -20.19 11.42 -11.56
C CYS A 55 -19.82 10.61 -12.82
N ASP A 56 -18.92 11.10 -13.66
CA ASP A 56 -18.47 10.37 -14.83
C ASP A 56 -17.79 9.06 -14.41
N PRO A 57 -18.11 7.92 -15.05
CA PRO A 57 -17.51 6.63 -14.72
C PRO A 57 -15.98 6.63 -14.80
N GLN A 58 -15.38 7.45 -15.67
CA GLN A 58 -13.94 7.55 -15.79
C GLN A 58 -13.33 8.23 -14.56
N ASP A 59 -13.94 9.30 -14.04
CA ASP A 59 -13.51 9.97 -12.82
C ASP A 59 -13.62 9.05 -11.60
N VAL A 60 -14.71 8.28 -11.52
CA VAL A 60 -14.93 7.30 -10.44
C VAL A 60 -13.85 6.20 -10.48
N ILE A 61 -13.56 5.65 -11.65
CA ILE A 61 -12.52 4.63 -11.82
C ILE A 61 -11.14 5.23 -11.49
N ALA A 62 -10.85 6.45 -11.91
CA ALA A 62 -9.59 7.12 -11.62
C ALA A 62 -9.38 7.34 -10.12
N SER A 63 -10.41 7.84 -9.41
CA SER A 63 -10.35 8.03 -7.96
C SER A 63 -10.15 6.72 -7.21
N TYR A 64 -10.81 5.64 -7.65
CA TYR A 64 -10.65 4.32 -7.06
C TYR A 64 -9.24 3.74 -7.29
N LYS A 65 -8.66 3.91 -8.49
CA LYS A 65 -7.27 3.53 -8.76
C LYS A 65 -6.29 4.29 -7.88
N GLU A 66 -6.49 5.59 -7.69
CA GLU A 66 -5.66 6.40 -6.80
C GLU A 66 -5.77 5.92 -5.34
N PHE A 67 -6.96 5.61 -4.86
CA PHE A 67 -7.15 5.01 -3.54
C PHE A 67 -6.40 3.69 -3.41
N GLN A 68 -6.47 2.82 -4.42
CA GLN A 68 -5.71 1.57 -4.43
C GLN A 68 -4.19 1.82 -4.39
N ASN A 69 -3.70 2.77 -5.18
CA ASN A 69 -2.26 3.06 -5.27
C ASN A 69 -1.70 3.68 -3.99
N LYS A 70 -2.46 4.59 -3.36
CA LYS A 70 -1.96 5.40 -2.23
C LYS A 70 -2.23 4.79 -0.87
N PHE A 71 -3.30 4.02 -0.72
CA PHE A 71 -3.72 3.50 0.59
C PHE A 71 -3.90 1.99 0.60
N ALA A 72 -4.79 1.48 -0.26
CA ALA A 72 -5.23 0.09 -0.16
C ALA A 72 -4.10 -0.91 -0.41
N TYR A 73 -3.12 -0.59 -1.26
CA TYR A 73 -1.98 -1.45 -1.55
C TYR A 73 -1.22 -1.87 -0.28
N CYS A 74 -0.87 -0.92 0.57
CA CYS A 74 -0.18 -1.21 1.83
C CYS A 74 -1.14 -1.81 2.86
N ALA A 75 -2.32 -1.24 3.04
CA ALA A 75 -3.30 -1.68 4.01
C ALA A 75 -3.73 -3.15 3.76
N ASP A 76 -4.11 -3.48 2.52
CA ASP A 76 -4.50 -4.85 2.16
C ASP A 76 -3.35 -5.84 2.36
N THR A 77 -2.12 -5.47 1.98
CA THR A 77 -0.96 -6.35 2.12
C THR A 77 -0.68 -6.66 3.59
N MET A 78 -0.69 -5.64 4.45
CA MET A 78 -0.37 -5.79 5.87
C MET A 78 -1.47 -6.53 6.66
N VAL A 79 -2.74 -6.29 6.33
CA VAL A 79 -3.88 -6.89 7.04
C VAL A 79 -4.19 -8.30 6.54
N ARG A 80 -4.07 -8.54 5.23
CA ARG A 80 -4.38 -9.85 4.63
C ARG A 80 -3.19 -10.81 4.60
N GLY A 81 -1.95 -10.28 4.68
CA GLY A 81 -0.73 -11.07 4.61
C GLY A 81 -0.34 -11.50 3.20
N TYR A 82 -0.91 -10.88 2.17
CA TYR A 82 -0.55 -11.13 0.77
C TYR A 82 -0.88 -9.93 -0.11
N TYR A 83 -0.20 -9.83 -1.24
CA TYR A 83 -0.46 -8.76 -2.20
C TYR A 83 -1.83 -8.93 -2.86
N PRO A 84 -2.64 -7.87 -2.91
CA PRO A 84 -3.93 -7.91 -3.57
C PRO A 84 -3.78 -8.10 -5.10
N SER A 85 -4.81 -8.63 -5.75
CA SER A 85 -4.78 -8.92 -7.19
C SER A 85 -4.46 -7.71 -8.06
N TYR A 86 -4.88 -6.51 -7.64
CA TYR A 86 -4.59 -5.27 -8.36
C TYR A 86 -3.12 -4.80 -8.22
N ALA A 87 -2.33 -5.38 -7.32
CA ALA A 87 -0.90 -5.07 -7.19
C ALA A 87 -0.13 -5.34 -8.50
N VAL A 88 -0.49 -6.43 -9.20
CA VAL A 88 0.11 -6.77 -10.51
C VAL A 88 -0.10 -5.65 -11.54
N ARG A 89 -1.28 -5.00 -11.53
CA ARG A 89 -1.56 -3.84 -12.37
C ARG A 89 -0.63 -2.67 -11.99
N ILE A 90 -0.53 -2.37 -10.70
CA ILE A 90 0.33 -1.28 -10.19
C ILE A 90 1.78 -1.48 -10.61
N TRP A 91 2.31 -2.69 -10.45
CA TRP A 91 3.69 -3.01 -10.86
C TRP A 91 3.91 -2.84 -12.36
N LYS A 92 2.96 -3.31 -13.20
CA LYS A 92 3.02 -3.15 -14.66
C LYS A 92 2.99 -1.68 -15.07
N GLU A 93 2.08 -0.89 -14.52
CA GLU A 93 1.93 0.54 -14.83
C GLU A 93 3.19 1.35 -14.45
N ASN A 94 3.94 0.89 -13.45
CA ASN A 94 5.17 1.54 -13.00
C ASN A 94 6.45 0.89 -13.53
N ASN A 95 6.35 -0.15 -14.37
CA ASN A 95 7.48 -0.96 -14.85
C ASN A 95 8.35 -1.52 -13.72
N VAL A 96 7.72 -1.96 -12.64
CA VAL A 96 8.37 -2.52 -11.45
C VAL A 96 8.30 -4.05 -11.51
N LYS A 97 9.42 -4.68 -11.17
CA LYS A 97 9.51 -6.13 -11.00
C LYS A 97 10.02 -6.44 -9.60
N LEU A 98 9.14 -6.91 -8.74
CA LEU A 98 9.50 -7.33 -7.39
C LEU A 98 9.92 -8.80 -7.39
N ASP A 99 11.03 -9.08 -6.72
CA ASP A 99 11.47 -10.43 -6.43
C ASP A 99 10.93 -10.81 -5.04
N ILE A 100 9.81 -11.50 -5.01
CA ILE A 100 9.09 -11.88 -3.80
C ILE A 100 9.38 -13.36 -3.55
N THR A 101 10.18 -13.63 -2.53
CA THR A 101 10.58 -15.00 -2.18
C THR A 101 9.42 -15.80 -1.57
N LYS A 102 9.61 -17.10 -1.39
CA LYS A 102 8.65 -17.95 -0.67
C LYS A 102 8.62 -17.60 0.82
N GLU A 103 9.78 -17.23 1.37
CA GLU A 103 9.94 -16.82 2.76
C GLU A 103 9.19 -15.52 3.02
N ASP A 104 9.32 -14.51 2.14
CA ASP A 104 8.58 -13.26 2.26
C ASP A 104 7.06 -13.47 2.29
N LYS A 105 6.57 -14.37 1.43
CA LYS A 105 5.14 -14.71 1.40
C LYS A 105 4.66 -15.38 2.69
N GLN A 106 5.51 -16.23 3.25
CA GLN A 106 5.22 -16.90 4.52
C GLN A 106 5.24 -15.88 5.66
N ASP A 107 6.25 -15.02 5.73
CA ASP A 107 6.37 -14.00 6.75
C ASP A 107 5.19 -13.03 6.72
N LEU A 108 4.79 -12.56 5.55
CA LEU A 108 3.62 -11.70 5.40
C LEU A 108 2.34 -12.40 5.87
N MET A 109 2.16 -13.68 5.54
CA MET A 109 0.96 -14.45 5.90
C MET A 109 0.88 -14.73 7.41
N GLU A 110 2.00 -15.02 8.05
CA GLU A 110 2.08 -15.32 9.48
C GLU A 110 2.07 -14.06 10.34
N GLY A 111 2.71 -12.99 9.84
CA GLY A 111 2.84 -11.70 10.54
C GLY A 111 1.78 -10.66 10.15
N LYS A 112 0.54 -11.06 9.97
CA LYS A 112 -0.56 -10.14 9.70
C LYS A 112 -0.78 -9.18 10.87
N SER A 113 -1.02 -7.90 10.55
CA SER A 113 -1.36 -6.91 11.56
C SER A 113 -2.72 -7.20 12.19
N ASP A 114 -2.82 -7.10 13.51
CA ASP A 114 -4.07 -7.36 14.26
C ASP A 114 -5.12 -6.27 14.01
N PHE A 115 -4.68 -5.03 13.75
CA PHE A 115 -5.56 -3.91 13.46
C PHE A 115 -4.91 -2.92 12.50
N LEU A 116 -5.73 -2.13 11.84
CA LEU A 116 -5.32 -1.04 10.95
C LEU A 116 -5.64 0.31 11.60
N ALA A 117 -4.64 1.19 11.70
CA ALA A 117 -4.80 2.56 12.15
C ALA A 117 -4.56 3.53 10.99
N PRO A 118 -5.60 3.92 10.24
CA PRO A 118 -5.44 4.89 9.17
C PRO A 118 -5.24 6.29 9.77
N ILE A 119 -4.14 6.95 9.43
CA ILE A 119 -3.99 8.38 9.67
C ILE A 119 -4.64 9.11 8.51
N ILE A 120 -5.83 9.62 8.73
CA ILE A 120 -6.50 10.50 7.78
C ILE A 120 -5.86 11.87 7.93
N CYS A 121 -4.83 12.15 7.14
CA CYS A 121 -4.41 13.52 6.93
C CYS A 121 -5.53 14.21 6.14
N GLN A 122 -6.29 15.07 6.81
CA GLN A 122 -7.09 16.07 6.14
C GLN A 122 -6.12 17.05 5.44
N MET A 123 -5.46 16.61 4.40
CA MET A 123 -4.93 17.56 3.45
C MET A 123 -6.15 18.16 2.75
N LEU A 124 -6.37 19.44 3.04
CA LEU A 124 -7.25 20.33 2.29
C LEU A 124 -7.30 19.85 0.84
N SER A 125 -8.52 19.61 0.37
CA SER A 125 -8.91 19.25 -0.98
C SER A 125 -8.02 19.89 -2.05
N GLN A 126 -6.88 19.30 -2.33
CA GLN A 126 -6.29 19.49 -3.64
C GLN A 126 -7.18 18.69 -4.58
N LEU A 127 -8.10 19.40 -5.20
CA LEU A 127 -8.77 19.00 -6.42
C LEU A 127 -7.68 18.55 -7.41
N ILE A 128 -7.38 17.27 -7.40
CA ILE A 128 -6.50 16.69 -8.42
C ILE A 128 -7.32 16.78 -9.71
N LYS A 129 -7.07 17.83 -10.47
CA LYS A 129 -7.48 17.88 -11.86
C LYS A 129 -6.68 16.79 -12.59
N ILE A 130 -7.17 15.57 -12.56
CA ILE A 130 -6.72 14.54 -13.49
C ILE A 130 -7.33 14.94 -14.83
N ARG A 131 -6.66 15.85 -15.51
CA ARG A 131 -6.93 16.14 -16.91
C ARG A 131 -6.33 14.98 -17.68
N VAL A 132 -7.13 13.97 -17.98
CA VAL A 132 -6.79 12.99 -19.00
C VAL A 132 -6.67 13.79 -20.31
N MET A 133 -5.44 14.06 -20.73
CA MET A 133 -5.20 14.49 -22.10
C MET A 133 -5.44 13.26 -22.97
N LEU A 134 -6.51 13.33 -23.75
CA LEU A 134 -6.72 12.53 -24.94
C LEU A 134 -5.66 12.90 -25.98
#